data_45bffd1ed5ac6b9bf572f8eaa92da945
#
_entry.id   45bffd1ed5ac6b9bf572f8eaa92da945
#
_cell.length_a   1.000
_cell.length_b   1.000
_cell.length_c   1.000
_cell.angle_alpha   90.00
_cell.angle_beta   90.00
_cell.angle_gamma   90.00
#
_symmetry.space_group_name_H-M   'P 1'
#
loop_
_entity.id
_entity.type
_entity.pdbx_description
1 polymer ?
#
loop_
_entity_poly.entity_id
_entity_poly.type
_entity_poly.pdbx_seq_one_letter_code
_entity_poly.pdbx_strand_id
1 'polypeptide(L)'
;MARATTRSGQRAPRLGAEERRRQLAETAARRFYHHGFHAVALADVATEVGVTAPAVYRHFRNKNALLAGAIDSGLDVADAALDGAGQSLDDILFRLAGAALDRRDLWVLLQREKRHLGGEERAAIDARFARFTLRFSEQLRRARPDVDLGQSKLLVTAALATLASASVSGVHLPRTEHQRVLAAAAIAAAHTRLPTGEDGQAGLPAKPRRPQDARSRAEELLETAIELFHEHGYTGVSLDDIGAAVGLSGPSIYYHFETKSEILVTAFAQAAHGLAAHEGDGGAGVPLGDLVRDYIRAGVQQRHLFGVYVTEAINLPREAADRIGAELDANVEAWTAALRLLRADLSTGEDRALVYAARGVVNDVVRVGDLHGRRQIESELGALLRAVLEADPARIAPDEV
;
A
#
# COMPACT_ATOMS: atom_id res chain seq x y z
N MET A 1 -9.95 0.13 68.27
CA MET A 1 -10.66 1.01 67.31
C MET A 1 -9.70 1.53 66.27
N ALA A 2 -9.59 0.91 65.12
CA ALA A 2 -8.75 1.34 64.00
C ALA A 2 -9.66 1.84 62.86
N ARG A 3 -9.55 3.13 62.55
CA ARG A 3 -10.27 3.79 61.45
C ARG A 3 -9.71 3.35 60.09
N ALA A 4 -10.54 2.74 59.28
CA ALA A 4 -10.28 2.48 57.89
C ALA A 4 -10.26 3.80 57.12
N THR A 5 -9.11 4.15 56.55
CA THR A 5 -8.95 5.25 55.58
C THR A 5 -9.39 4.80 54.22
N THR A 6 -10.53 5.29 53.78
CA THR A 6 -11.07 5.14 52.43
C THR A 6 -10.14 5.84 51.44
N ARG A 7 -9.47 5.08 50.56
CA ARG A 7 -8.76 5.62 49.40
C ARG A 7 -9.77 6.25 48.44
N SER A 8 -9.76 7.57 48.36
CA SER A 8 -10.47 8.33 47.33
C SER A 8 -9.87 7.95 45.96
N GLY A 9 -10.69 7.28 45.14
CA GLY A 9 -10.35 7.05 43.73
C GLY A 9 -10.19 8.38 43.00
N GLN A 10 -8.97 8.73 42.63
CA GLN A 10 -8.68 9.82 41.72
C GLN A 10 -9.35 9.52 40.38
N ARG A 11 -10.45 10.20 40.11
CA ARG A 11 -11.07 10.21 38.79
C ARG A 11 -10.06 10.84 37.82
N ALA A 12 -9.61 10.04 36.81
CA ALA A 12 -8.79 10.55 35.73
C ALA A 12 -9.39 11.85 35.15
N PRO A 13 -8.59 12.86 34.80
CA PRO A 13 -9.10 14.11 34.23
C PRO A 13 -9.95 13.83 33.02
N ARG A 14 -11.13 14.44 32.92
CA ARG A 14 -12.01 14.31 31.78
C ARG A 14 -11.33 14.96 30.59
N LEU A 15 -10.96 14.16 29.59
CA LEU A 15 -10.44 14.65 28.31
C LEU A 15 -11.45 15.63 27.68
N GLY A 16 -10.95 16.70 27.05
CA GLY A 16 -11.77 17.60 26.27
C GLY A 16 -12.48 16.91 25.11
N ALA A 17 -13.51 17.54 24.55
CA ALA A 17 -14.29 16.95 23.47
C ALA A 17 -13.43 16.62 22.22
N GLU A 18 -12.51 17.51 21.89
CA GLU A 18 -11.58 17.38 20.74
C GLU A 18 -10.61 16.19 20.96
N GLU A 19 -10.01 16.12 22.15
CA GLU A 19 -9.10 15.03 22.53
C GLU A 19 -9.82 13.68 22.53
N ARG A 20 -11.08 13.64 22.99
CA ARG A 20 -11.89 12.43 22.94
C ARG A 20 -12.23 12.03 21.52
N ARG A 21 -12.53 13.00 20.64
CA ARG A 21 -12.79 12.76 19.23
C ARG A 21 -11.56 12.16 18.55
N ARG A 22 -10.36 12.71 18.81
CA ARG A 22 -9.09 12.20 18.30
C ARG A 22 -8.83 10.77 18.76
N GLN A 23 -8.96 10.49 20.05
CA GLN A 23 -8.77 9.15 20.61
C GLN A 23 -9.70 8.10 19.99
N LEU A 24 -10.98 8.45 19.75
CA LEU A 24 -11.93 7.58 19.06
C LEU A 24 -11.52 7.32 17.60
N ALA A 25 -11.08 8.36 16.89
CA ALA A 25 -10.63 8.25 15.51
C ALA A 25 -9.39 7.36 15.37
N GLU A 26 -8.38 7.54 16.22
CA GLU A 26 -7.15 6.73 16.23
C GLU A 26 -7.43 5.27 16.61
N THR A 27 -8.30 5.02 17.59
CA THR A 27 -8.69 3.66 17.95
C THR A 27 -9.47 2.98 16.82
N ALA A 28 -10.38 3.70 16.17
CA ALA A 28 -11.09 3.21 15.01
C ALA A 28 -10.15 2.90 13.84
N ALA A 29 -9.15 3.77 13.62
CA ALA A 29 -8.15 3.58 12.57
C ALA A 29 -7.41 2.25 12.73
N ARG A 30 -6.89 1.95 13.94
CA ARG A 30 -6.24 0.66 14.23
C ARG A 30 -7.18 -0.53 14.00
N ARG A 31 -8.43 -0.43 14.43
CA ARG A 31 -9.41 -1.51 14.25
C ARG A 31 -9.75 -1.73 12.78
N PHE A 32 -10.01 -0.67 12.02
CA PHE A 32 -10.28 -0.78 10.58
C PHE A 32 -9.06 -1.33 9.83
N TYR A 33 -7.86 -0.95 10.22
CA TYR A 33 -6.63 -1.49 9.65
C TYR A 33 -6.53 -3.01 9.80
N HIS A 34 -6.76 -3.54 11.03
CA HIS A 34 -6.59 -4.96 11.33
C HIS A 34 -7.77 -5.84 10.90
N HIS A 35 -8.99 -5.33 11.00
CA HIS A 35 -10.20 -6.16 10.83
C HIS A 35 -11.05 -5.77 9.62
N GLY A 36 -10.74 -4.64 8.96
CA GLY A 36 -11.57 -4.09 7.89
C GLY A 36 -12.83 -3.37 8.38
N PHE A 37 -13.40 -2.55 7.52
CA PHE A 37 -14.57 -1.72 7.87
C PHE A 37 -15.75 -2.56 8.35
N HIS A 38 -16.12 -3.63 7.65
CA HIS A 38 -17.35 -4.37 7.95
C HIS A 38 -17.32 -5.09 9.31
N ALA A 39 -16.18 -5.64 9.70
CA ALA A 39 -16.05 -6.43 10.94
C ALA A 39 -15.98 -5.57 12.22
N VAL A 40 -15.74 -4.25 12.14
CA VAL A 40 -15.65 -3.38 13.31
C VAL A 40 -17.01 -2.80 13.68
N ALA A 41 -17.45 -2.99 14.92
CA ALA A 41 -18.63 -2.30 15.45
C ALA A 41 -18.23 -1.02 16.22
N LEU A 42 -19.12 -0.01 16.24
CA LEU A 42 -18.90 1.22 17.02
C LEU A 42 -18.80 0.94 18.53
N ALA A 43 -19.50 -0.11 19.00
CA ALA A 43 -19.44 -0.54 20.39
C ALA A 43 -18.05 -1.05 20.79
N ASP A 44 -17.33 -1.70 19.87
CA ASP A 44 -15.97 -2.20 20.12
C ASP A 44 -14.98 -1.04 20.30
N VAL A 45 -15.11 0.00 19.46
CA VAL A 45 -14.31 1.23 19.57
C VAL A 45 -14.62 1.95 20.88
N ALA A 46 -15.91 2.05 21.26
CA ALA A 46 -16.35 2.64 22.52
C ALA A 46 -15.74 1.93 23.72
N THR A 47 -15.81 0.60 23.74
CA THR A 47 -15.28 -0.26 24.81
C THR A 47 -13.77 -0.06 24.98
N GLU A 48 -13.01 -0.06 23.88
CA GLU A 48 -11.55 0.11 23.92
C GLU A 48 -11.12 1.50 24.45
N VAL A 49 -11.92 2.54 24.12
CA VAL A 49 -11.68 3.92 24.62
C VAL A 49 -12.23 4.14 26.04
N GLY A 50 -12.98 3.17 26.59
CA GLY A 50 -13.57 3.28 27.92
C GLY A 50 -14.77 4.23 27.98
N VAL A 51 -15.56 4.30 26.88
CA VAL A 51 -16.80 5.10 26.81
C VAL A 51 -18.00 4.20 26.42
N THR A 52 -19.20 4.75 26.52
CA THR A 52 -20.40 4.04 26.06
C THR A 52 -20.63 4.25 24.56
N ALA A 53 -21.25 3.28 23.87
CA ALA A 53 -21.59 3.41 22.46
C ALA A 53 -22.38 4.71 22.13
N PRO A 54 -23.38 5.16 22.93
CA PRO A 54 -24.02 6.47 22.75
C PRO A 54 -23.07 7.67 22.83
N ALA A 55 -21.94 7.56 23.56
CA ALA A 55 -20.96 8.63 23.64
C ALA A 55 -20.18 8.80 22.32
N VAL A 56 -19.97 7.72 21.57
CA VAL A 56 -19.35 7.78 20.23
C VAL A 56 -20.22 8.59 19.27
N TYR A 57 -21.54 8.42 19.31
CA TYR A 57 -22.49 9.14 18.43
C TYR A 57 -22.50 10.66 18.67
N ARG A 58 -22.01 11.14 19.81
CA ARG A 58 -21.85 12.58 20.06
C ARG A 58 -20.69 13.20 19.26
N HIS A 59 -19.74 12.37 18.85
CA HIS A 59 -18.55 12.79 18.10
C HIS A 59 -18.64 12.41 16.62
N PHE A 60 -19.28 11.27 16.30
CA PHE A 60 -19.39 10.73 14.94
C PHE A 60 -20.81 10.22 14.69
N ARG A 61 -21.52 10.83 13.73
CA ARG A 61 -22.93 10.54 13.44
C ARG A 61 -23.20 9.06 13.06
N ASN A 62 -22.21 8.40 12.46
CA ASN A 62 -22.28 7.01 12.02
C ASN A 62 -20.86 6.43 11.82
N LYS A 63 -20.79 5.16 11.41
CA LYS A 63 -19.53 4.45 11.18
C LYS A 63 -18.70 5.05 10.03
N ASN A 64 -19.35 5.59 8.98
CA ASN A 64 -18.67 6.26 7.87
C ASN A 64 -18.00 7.55 8.33
N ALA A 65 -18.68 8.36 9.14
CA ALA A 65 -18.09 9.56 9.73
C ALA A 65 -16.92 9.23 10.66
N LEU A 66 -16.97 8.11 11.36
CA LEU A 66 -15.84 7.63 12.19
C LEU A 66 -14.66 7.19 11.30
N LEU A 67 -14.92 6.48 10.19
CA LEU A 67 -13.88 6.12 9.22
C LEU A 67 -13.26 7.36 8.57
N ALA A 68 -14.07 8.33 8.16
CA ALA A 68 -13.56 9.60 7.63
C ALA A 68 -12.67 10.31 8.66
N GLY A 69 -13.12 10.40 9.93
CA GLY A 69 -12.32 10.96 11.02
C GLY A 69 -11.02 10.20 11.30
N ALA A 70 -11.03 8.87 11.14
CA ALA A 70 -9.84 8.02 11.26
C ALA A 70 -8.79 8.33 10.18
N ILE A 71 -9.24 8.50 8.93
CA ILE A 71 -8.39 8.90 7.81
C ILE A 71 -7.88 10.33 7.99
N ASP A 72 -8.79 11.27 8.34
CA ASP A 72 -8.42 12.67 8.58
C ASP A 72 -7.33 12.81 9.64
N SER A 73 -7.47 12.08 10.76
CA SER A 73 -6.46 12.11 11.83
C SER A 73 -5.09 11.57 11.37
N GLY A 74 -5.04 10.65 10.40
CA GLY A 74 -3.79 10.22 9.78
C GLY A 74 -3.22 11.27 8.83
N LEU A 75 -4.08 11.91 8.06
CA LEU A 75 -3.67 13.00 7.16
C LEU A 75 -3.19 14.23 7.95
N ASP A 76 -3.73 14.50 9.17
CA ASP A 76 -3.19 15.56 10.05
C ASP A 76 -1.71 15.33 10.38
N VAL A 77 -1.33 14.09 10.68
CA VAL A 77 0.06 13.73 10.98
C VAL A 77 0.95 13.87 9.74
N ALA A 78 0.46 13.43 8.57
CA ALA A 78 1.19 13.57 7.32
C ALA A 78 1.34 15.04 6.89
N ASP A 79 0.27 15.86 7.01
CA ASP A 79 0.31 17.29 6.72
C ASP A 79 1.31 18.02 7.63
N ALA A 80 1.31 17.71 8.95
CA ALA A 80 2.26 18.30 9.91
C ALA A 80 3.72 17.94 9.57
N ALA A 81 3.95 16.71 9.06
CA ALA A 81 5.28 16.31 8.61
C ALA A 81 5.72 17.05 7.33
N LEU A 82 4.78 17.46 6.47
CA LEU A 82 5.03 18.24 5.27
C LEU A 82 5.24 19.74 5.56
N ASP A 83 4.70 20.26 6.69
CA ASP A 83 4.67 21.67 7.06
C ASP A 83 5.96 22.14 7.75
N GLY A 84 7.10 22.02 7.10
CA GLY A 84 8.37 22.58 7.61
C GLY A 84 8.82 23.78 6.79
N ALA A 85 8.68 24.98 7.29
CA ALA A 85 9.21 26.17 6.62
C ALA A 85 10.73 26.14 6.58
N GLY A 86 11.31 26.28 5.38
CA GLY A 86 12.77 26.40 5.18
C GLY A 86 13.54 25.07 5.28
N GLN A 87 12.87 23.93 5.32
CA GLN A 87 13.50 22.61 5.36
C GLN A 87 13.82 22.08 3.96
N SER A 88 14.83 21.23 3.88
CA SER A 88 15.18 20.53 2.65
C SER A 88 14.12 19.46 2.31
N LEU A 89 14.10 18.99 1.07
CA LEU A 89 13.25 17.86 0.67
C LEU A 89 13.55 16.60 1.50
N ASP A 90 14.81 16.38 1.83
CA ASP A 90 15.28 15.21 2.57
C ASP A 90 14.79 15.25 4.03
N ASP A 91 14.78 16.43 4.68
CA ASP A 91 14.20 16.61 6.01
C ASP A 91 12.69 16.35 6.02
N ILE A 92 11.99 16.81 4.99
CA ILE A 92 10.56 16.52 4.82
C ILE A 92 10.33 15.02 4.70
N LEU A 93 11.10 14.31 3.88
CA LEU A 93 10.98 12.88 3.68
C LEU A 93 11.32 12.08 4.94
N PHE A 94 12.32 12.53 5.71
CA PHE A 94 12.64 11.94 7.01
C PHE A 94 11.47 12.04 8.00
N ARG A 95 10.83 13.22 8.09
CA ARG A 95 9.65 13.40 8.95
C ARG A 95 8.44 12.61 8.47
N LEU A 96 8.22 12.56 7.16
CA LEU A 96 7.16 11.73 6.59
C LEU A 96 7.39 10.24 6.87
N ALA A 97 8.65 9.77 6.90
CA ALA A 97 8.98 8.41 7.33
C ALA A 97 8.57 8.14 8.78
N GLY A 98 8.83 9.10 9.69
CA GLY A 98 8.34 9.05 11.06
C GLY A 98 6.81 8.98 11.13
N ALA A 99 6.13 9.88 10.40
CA ALA A 99 4.67 9.93 10.32
C ALA A 99 4.07 8.61 9.79
N ALA A 100 4.69 7.99 8.79
CA ALA A 100 4.26 6.70 8.24
C ALA A 100 4.38 5.55 9.27
N LEU A 101 5.40 5.58 10.12
CA LEU A 101 5.55 4.61 11.20
C LEU A 101 4.56 4.82 12.33
N ASP A 102 4.24 6.07 12.66
CA ASP A 102 3.25 6.41 13.69
C ASP A 102 1.82 6.10 13.23
N ARG A 103 1.56 6.21 11.92
CA ARG A 103 0.25 6.02 11.30
C ARG A 103 0.30 4.98 10.17
N ARG A 104 0.78 3.77 10.50
CA ARG A 104 0.80 2.62 9.56
C ARG A 104 -0.58 2.27 8.99
N ASP A 105 -1.63 2.62 9.72
CA ASP A 105 -3.02 2.42 9.30
C ASP A 105 -3.41 3.30 8.10
N LEU A 106 -2.89 4.54 8.00
CA LEU A 106 -3.36 5.56 7.06
C LEU A 106 -3.40 5.06 5.62
N TRP A 107 -2.31 4.44 5.16
CA TRP A 107 -2.22 4.01 3.76
C TRP A 107 -3.25 2.93 3.42
N VAL A 108 -3.43 1.96 4.31
CA VAL A 108 -4.43 0.90 4.13
C VAL A 108 -5.85 1.49 4.18
N LEU A 109 -6.11 2.44 5.07
CA LEU A 109 -7.41 3.11 5.12
C LEU A 109 -7.71 3.88 3.83
N LEU A 110 -6.74 4.60 3.30
CA LEU A 110 -6.88 5.34 2.03
C LEU A 110 -7.10 4.42 0.83
N GLN A 111 -6.44 3.27 0.79
CA GLN A 111 -6.50 2.38 -0.38
C GLN A 111 -7.65 1.38 -0.31
N ARG A 112 -7.88 0.79 0.86
CA ARG A 112 -8.84 -0.29 1.03
C ARG A 112 -10.18 0.19 1.59
N GLU A 113 -10.15 0.98 2.67
CA GLU A 113 -11.36 1.27 3.44
C GLU A 113 -12.11 2.49 2.93
N LYS A 114 -11.45 3.47 2.32
CA LYS A 114 -12.06 4.70 1.79
C LYS A 114 -13.25 4.43 0.86
N ARG A 115 -13.28 3.30 0.16
CA ARG A 115 -14.39 2.90 -0.72
C ARG A 115 -15.73 2.76 0.01
N HIS A 116 -15.72 2.54 1.33
CA HIS A 116 -16.92 2.43 2.16
C HIS A 116 -17.50 3.78 2.59
N LEU A 117 -16.80 4.89 2.31
CA LEU A 117 -17.31 6.22 2.60
C LEU A 117 -18.45 6.60 1.66
N GLY A 118 -19.42 7.35 2.19
CA GLY A 118 -20.44 8.02 1.38
C GLY A 118 -19.84 9.04 0.42
N GLY A 119 -20.60 9.45 -0.59
CA GLY A 119 -20.09 10.31 -1.66
C GLY A 119 -19.48 11.63 -1.18
N GLU A 120 -20.08 12.27 -0.19
CA GLU A 120 -19.61 13.54 0.36
C GLU A 120 -18.33 13.38 1.17
N GLU A 121 -18.31 12.42 2.12
CA GLU A 121 -17.12 12.12 2.92
C GLU A 121 -15.95 11.66 2.04
N ARG A 122 -16.24 10.81 1.06
CA ARG A 122 -15.24 10.32 0.11
C ARG A 122 -14.64 11.47 -0.69
N ALA A 123 -15.47 12.35 -1.25
CA ALA A 123 -15.01 13.51 -2.01
C ALA A 123 -14.15 14.46 -1.15
N ALA A 124 -14.50 14.65 0.12
CA ALA A 124 -13.73 15.47 1.04
C ALA A 124 -12.33 14.88 1.30
N ILE A 125 -12.24 13.56 1.57
CA ILE A 125 -10.97 12.85 1.76
C ILE A 125 -10.13 12.88 0.47
N ASP A 126 -10.73 12.62 -0.70
CA ASP A 126 -10.04 12.66 -1.99
C ASP A 126 -9.46 14.05 -2.27
N ALA A 127 -10.24 15.12 -2.02
CA ALA A 127 -9.77 16.49 -2.17
C ALA A 127 -8.65 16.84 -1.19
N ARG A 128 -8.71 16.35 0.04
CA ARG A 128 -7.67 16.54 1.03
C ARG A 128 -6.37 15.85 0.63
N PHE A 129 -6.44 14.58 0.24
CA PHE A 129 -5.28 13.82 -0.21
C PHE A 129 -4.67 14.41 -1.49
N ALA A 130 -5.50 14.89 -2.41
CA ALA A 130 -5.03 15.60 -3.61
C ALA A 130 -4.26 16.89 -3.25
N ARG A 131 -4.74 17.68 -2.28
CA ARG A 131 -4.00 18.86 -1.79
C ARG A 131 -2.66 18.49 -1.16
N PHE A 132 -2.62 17.43 -0.35
CA PHE A 132 -1.38 16.92 0.24
C PHE A 132 -0.36 16.54 -0.83
N THR A 133 -0.76 15.74 -1.83
CA THR A 133 0.14 15.32 -2.93
C THR A 133 0.58 16.49 -3.80
N LEU A 134 -0.30 17.48 -4.04
CA LEU A 134 0.07 18.71 -4.78
C LEU A 134 1.13 19.51 -4.02
N ARG A 135 0.95 19.75 -2.71
CA ARG A 135 1.94 20.44 -1.87
C ARG A 135 3.28 19.70 -1.84
N PHE A 136 3.26 18.38 -1.77
CA PHE A 136 4.48 17.58 -1.83
C PHE A 136 5.15 17.70 -3.21
N SER A 137 4.37 17.66 -4.30
CA SER A 137 4.88 17.89 -5.65
C SER A 137 5.53 19.28 -5.81
N GLU A 138 4.98 20.31 -5.20
CA GLU A 138 5.57 21.65 -5.18
C GLU A 138 6.89 21.69 -4.43
N GLN A 139 7.01 21.05 -3.27
CA GLN A 139 8.28 20.95 -2.53
C GLN A 139 9.33 20.18 -3.32
N LEU A 140 8.96 19.05 -3.95
CA LEU A 140 9.86 18.28 -4.80
C LEU A 140 10.38 19.13 -5.97
N ARG A 141 9.52 19.85 -6.69
CA ARG A 141 9.90 20.68 -7.83
C ARG A 141 10.71 21.92 -7.44
N ARG A 142 10.56 22.43 -6.21
CA ARG A 142 11.45 23.48 -5.68
C ARG A 142 12.87 22.95 -5.47
N ALA A 143 13.00 21.73 -4.95
CA ALA A 143 14.29 21.08 -4.76
C ALA A 143 14.88 20.54 -6.09
N ARG A 144 14.02 20.19 -7.05
CA ARG A 144 14.36 19.60 -8.36
C ARG A 144 13.73 20.42 -9.50
N PRO A 145 14.29 21.59 -9.85
CA PRO A 145 13.77 22.44 -10.95
C PRO A 145 13.87 21.78 -12.34
N ASP A 146 14.68 20.72 -12.46
CA ASP A 146 14.85 19.90 -13.65
C ASP A 146 13.66 18.96 -13.93
N VAL A 147 12.74 18.79 -12.97
CA VAL A 147 11.63 17.83 -13.03
C VAL A 147 10.35 18.53 -13.51
N ASP A 148 9.73 18.00 -14.56
CA ASP A 148 8.42 18.44 -15.04
C ASP A 148 7.27 17.95 -14.14
N LEU A 149 6.03 18.38 -14.42
CA LEU A 149 4.86 18.01 -13.64
C LEU A 149 4.55 16.51 -13.71
N GLY A 150 4.72 15.88 -14.88
CA GLY A 150 4.46 14.45 -15.08
C GLY A 150 5.50 13.59 -14.36
N GLN A 151 6.76 13.97 -14.42
CA GLN A 151 7.84 13.33 -13.67
C GLN A 151 7.66 13.52 -12.16
N SER A 152 7.31 14.74 -11.72
CA SER A 152 7.04 15.02 -10.31
C SER A 152 5.92 14.14 -9.75
N LYS A 153 4.83 13.93 -10.51
CA LYS A 153 3.74 13.04 -10.10
C LYS A 153 4.25 11.60 -9.88
N LEU A 154 5.10 11.09 -10.77
CA LEU A 154 5.69 9.76 -10.63
C LEU A 154 6.62 9.68 -9.42
N LEU A 155 7.53 10.64 -9.25
CA LEU A 155 8.49 10.65 -8.13
C LEU A 155 7.80 10.80 -6.77
N VAL A 156 6.77 11.65 -6.66
CA VAL A 156 5.94 11.77 -5.44
C VAL A 156 5.22 10.46 -5.14
N THR A 157 4.61 9.83 -6.15
CA THR A 157 3.94 8.54 -5.97
C THR A 157 4.94 7.47 -5.51
N ALA A 158 6.13 7.41 -6.11
CA ALA A 158 7.18 6.46 -5.72
C ALA A 158 7.67 6.71 -4.29
N ALA A 159 7.95 7.96 -3.91
CA ALA A 159 8.36 8.29 -2.55
C ALA A 159 7.28 7.95 -1.51
N LEU A 160 6.02 8.27 -1.78
CA LEU A 160 4.90 7.88 -0.90
C LEU A 160 4.74 6.36 -0.80
N ALA A 161 4.94 5.63 -1.90
CA ALA A 161 4.87 4.17 -1.92
C ALA A 161 5.96 3.52 -1.06
N THR A 162 7.20 4.07 -1.06
CA THR A 162 8.25 3.59 -0.16
C THR A 162 7.87 3.77 1.31
N LEU A 163 7.32 4.94 1.68
CA LEU A 163 6.86 5.23 3.04
C LEU A 163 5.67 4.33 3.44
N ALA A 164 4.74 4.11 2.52
CA ALA A 164 3.57 3.26 2.71
C ALA A 164 3.92 1.78 2.95
N SER A 165 5.10 1.32 2.52
CA SER A 165 5.56 -0.05 2.72
C SER A 165 5.62 -0.45 4.19
N ALA A 166 5.77 0.51 5.12
CA ALA A 166 5.68 0.30 6.56
C ALA A 166 4.35 -0.33 7.00
N SER A 167 3.27 -0.10 6.23
CA SER A 167 1.92 -0.60 6.53
C SER A 167 1.75 -2.10 6.26
N VAL A 168 2.58 -2.69 5.40
CA VAL A 168 2.40 -4.07 4.89
C VAL A 168 3.62 -4.96 5.08
N SER A 169 4.78 -4.40 5.43
CA SER A 169 6.05 -5.12 5.40
C SER A 169 6.20 -6.18 6.50
N GLY A 170 5.51 -6.08 7.63
CA GLY A 170 5.75 -6.93 8.80
C GLY A 170 7.20 -6.88 9.33
N VAL A 171 8.02 -5.94 8.86
CA VAL A 171 9.42 -5.79 9.26
C VAL A 171 9.50 -5.29 10.70
N HIS A 172 10.32 -5.96 11.51
CA HIS A 172 10.58 -5.62 12.90
C HIS A 172 11.99 -5.03 13.01
N LEU A 173 12.07 -3.71 13.01
CA LEU A 173 13.28 -2.92 13.27
C LEU A 173 13.03 -1.96 14.43
N PRO A 174 14.06 -1.55 15.18
CA PRO A 174 13.98 -0.41 16.08
C PRO A 174 13.42 0.80 15.32
N ARG A 175 12.54 1.60 15.98
CA ARG A 175 11.80 2.68 15.30
C ARG A 175 12.72 3.64 14.55
N THR A 176 13.81 4.07 15.17
CA THR A 176 14.79 5.00 14.56
C THR A 176 15.49 4.41 13.35
N GLU A 177 15.84 3.12 13.40
CA GLU A 177 16.44 2.40 12.28
C GLU A 177 15.45 2.25 11.13
N HIS A 178 14.21 1.82 11.43
CA HIS A 178 13.15 1.70 10.43
C HIS A 178 12.85 3.05 9.77
N GLN A 179 12.82 4.15 10.55
CA GLN A 179 12.62 5.50 10.01
C GLN A 179 13.75 5.90 9.05
N ARG A 180 15.02 5.59 9.38
CA ARG A 180 16.16 5.86 8.49
C ARG A 180 16.07 5.09 7.19
N VAL A 181 15.71 3.79 7.23
CA VAL A 181 15.55 2.98 6.02
C VAL A 181 14.45 3.54 5.12
N LEU A 182 13.26 3.84 5.68
CA LEU A 182 12.17 4.42 4.90
C LEU A 182 12.51 5.79 4.33
N ALA A 183 13.18 6.63 5.11
CA ALA A 183 13.63 7.94 4.65
C ALA A 183 14.64 7.81 3.52
N ALA A 184 15.66 6.95 3.67
CA ALA A 184 16.65 6.69 2.62
C ALA A 184 16.00 6.21 1.32
N ALA A 185 15.06 5.26 1.41
CA ALA A 185 14.31 4.77 0.26
C ALA A 185 13.47 5.87 -0.41
N ALA A 186 12.77 6.70 0.38
CA ALA A 186 11.95 7.79 -0.13
C ALA A 186 12.79 8.91 -0.77
N ILE A 187 13.93 9.26 -0.17
CA ILE A 187 14.90 10.22 -0.70
C ILE A 187 15.45 9.70 -2.02
N ALA A 188 15.91 8.45 -2.07
CA ALA A 188 16.41 7.83 -3.28
C ALA A 188 15.36 7.85 -4.41
N ALA A 189 14.11 7.53 -4.11
CA ALA A 189 13.00 7.60 -5.07
C ALA A 189 12.77 9.04 -5.56
N ALA A 190 12.73 10.04 -4.66
CA ALA A 190 12.48 11.43 -4.99
C ALA A 190 13.61 12.06 -5.82
N HIS A 191 14.86 11.64 -5.60
CA HIS A 191 16.05 12.12 -6.32
C HIS A 191 16.39 11.30 -7.57
N THR A 192 15.63 10.24 -7.89
CA THR A 192 15.87 9.41 -9.08
C THR A 192 15.84 10.27 -10.34
N ARG A 193 16.86 10.11 -11.18
CA ARG A 193 16.86 10.64 -12.55
C ARG A 193 16.12 9.65 -13.44
N LEU A 194 14.97 10.09 -13.94
CA LEU A 194 14.17 9.27 -14.83
C LEU A 194 14.80 9.23 -16.22
N PRO A 195 14.79 8.08 -16.93
CA PRO A 195 15.30 7.98 -18.28
C PRO A 195 14.54 8.92 -19.22
N THR A 196 15.26 9.59 -20.12
CA THR A 196 14.72 10.52 -21.13
C THR A 196 14.95 9.97 -22.53
N GLY A 197 13.92 10.00 -23.40
CA GLY A 197 13.99 9.83 -24.85
C GLY A 197 14.75 8.60 -25.35
N GLU A 198 15.99 8.80 -25.82
CA GLU A 198 16.75 7.76 -26.54
C GLU A 198 17.34 6.68 -25.62
N ASP A 199 17.62 6.97 -24.37
CA ASP A 199 18.14 6.01 -23.39
C ASP A 199 17.11 4.97 -22.96
N GLY A 200 15.80 5.27 -23.14
CA GLY A 200 14.67 4.41 -22.73
C GLY A 200 14.26 3.35 -23.77
N GLN A 201 14.88 3.31 -24.97
CA GLN A 201 14.48 2.36 -26.01
C GLN A 201 14.95 0.92 -25.79
N ALA A 202 15.76 0.64 -24.76
CA ALA A 202 15.98 -0.72 -24.29
C ALA A 202 14.80 -1.22 -23.46
N GLY A 203 13.56 -1.01 -23.98
CA GLY A 203 12.37 -1.65 -23.45
C GLY A 203 12.60 -3.15 -23.38
N LEU A 204 12.23 -3.74 -22.24
CA LEU A 204 12.30 -5.17 -22.03
C LEU A 204 11.66 -5.87 -23.23
N PRO A 205 12.32 -6.86 -23.87
CA PRO A 205 11.72 -7.56 -25.00
C PRO A 205 10.34 -8.10 -24.55
N ALA A 206 9.31 -7.67 -25.27
CA ALA A 206 7.95 -8.09 -24.96
C ALA A 206 7.90 -9.61 -25.05
N LYS A 207 7.58 -10.27 -23.92
CA LYS A 207 7.23 -11.70 -23.98
C LYS A 207 5.99 -11.76 -24.90
N PRO A 208 5.99 -12.58 -25.95
CA PRO A 208 4.87 -12.60 -26.89
C PRO A 208 3.58 -12.87 -26.12
N ARG A 209 2.61 -11.94 -26.19
CA ARG A 209 1.25 -12.20 -25.73
C ARG A 209 0.75 -13.41 -26.47
N ARG A 210 0.26 -14.43 -25.76
CA ARG A 210 -0.51 -15.50 -26.40
C ARG A 210 -1.66 -14.85 -27.19
N PRO A 211 -1.89 -15.26 -28.46
CA PRO A 211 -3.04 -14.79 -29.23
C PRO A 211 -4.32 -14.95 -28.42
N GLN A 212 -5.25 -14.00 -28.51
CA GLN A 212 -6.54 -14.06 -27.81
C GLN A 212 -7.30 -15.37 -28.10
N ASP A 213 -7.13 -15.91 -29.32
CA ASP A 213 -7.75 -17.17 -29.75
C ASP A 213 -7.19 -18.43 -29.05
N ALA A 214 -6.12 -18.31 -28.24
CA ALA A 214 -5.49 -19.43 -27.51
C ALA A 214 -5.81 -19.43 -25.99
N ARG A 215 -6.65 -18.50 -25.53
CA ARG A 215 -7.04 -18.44 -24.10
C ARG A 215 -8.16 -19.43 -23.83
N SER A 216 -8.06 -20.09 -22.69
CA SER A 216 -9.17 -20.92 -22.21
C SER A 216 -10.33 -20.03 -21.73
N ARG A 217 -11.54 -20.54 -21.76
CA ARG A 217 -12.71 -19.83 -21.23
C ARG A 217 -12.55 -19.48 -19.75
N ALA A 218 -11.86 -20.32 -18.99
CA ALA A 218 -11.56 -20.06 -17.58
C ALA A 218 -10.60 -18.85 -17.40
N GLU A 219 -9.59 -18.69 -18.26
CA GLU A 219 -8.71 -17.53 -18.24
C GLU A 219 -9.46 -16.25 -18.60
N GLU A 220 -10.34 -16.27 -19.58
CA GLU A 220 -11.20 -15.14 -19.93
C GLU A 220 -12.12 -14.72 -18.78
N LEU A 221 -12.73 -15.71 -18.10
CA LEU A 221 -13.55 -15.47 -16.91
C LEU A 221 -12.74 -14.83 -15.77
N LEU A 222 -11.52 -15.31 -15.52
CA LEU A 222 -10.66 -14.75 -14.47
C LEU A 222 -10.27 -13.30 -14.79
N GLU A 223 -9.85 -13.00 -16.02
CA GLU A 223 -9.48 -11.63 -16.42
C GLU A 223 -10.69 -10.69 -16.27
N THR A 224 -11.85 -11.08 -16.81
CA THR A 224 -13.08 -10.27 -16.73
C THR A 224 -13.54 -10.08 -15.27
N ALA A 225 -13.45 -11.12 -14.44
CA ALA A 225 -13.80 -11.02 -13.02
C ALA A 225 -12.90 -10.03 -12.28
N ILE A 226 -11.59 -10.05 -12.55
CA ILE A 226 -10.64 -9.11 -11.94
C ILE A 226 -10.90 -7.67 -12.39
N GLU A 227 -11.25 -7.44 -13.65
CA GLU A 227 -11.65 -6.12 -14.14
C GLU A 227 -12.92 -5.63 -13.43
N LEU A 228 -13.95 -6.46 -13.34
CA LEU A 228 -15.19 -6.12 -12.62
C LEU A 228 -14.95 -5.88 -11.13
N PHE A 229 -14.13 -6.70 -10.47
CA PHE A 229 -13.78 -6.49 -9.05
C PHE A 229 -12.99 -5.20 -8.85
N HIS A 230 -12.14 -4.84 -9.81
CA HIS A 230 -11.40 -3.58 -9.76
C HIS A 230 -12.33 -2.37 -9.87
N GLU A 231 -13.33 -2.42 -10.78
CA GLU A 231 -14.24 -1.31 -11.06
C GLU A 231 -15.36 -1.17 -10.03
N HIS A 232 -15.95 -2.29 -9.61
CA HIS A 232 -17.18 -2.32 -8.81
C HIS A 232 -16.98 -2.87 -7.39
N GLY A 233 -15.77 -3.34 -7.06
CA GLY A 233 -15.45 -4.02 -5.80
C GLY A 233 -15.97 -5.46 -5.75
N TYR A 234 -15.31 -6.30 -4.96
CA TYR A 234 -15.66 -7.72 -4.84
C TYR A 234 -17.12 -7.95 -4.40
N THR A 235 -17.64 -7.18 -3.45
CA THR A 235 -19.00 -7.35 -2.93
C THR A 235 -20.08 -6.90 -3.93
N GLY A 236 -19.75 -5.96 -4.82
CA GLY A 236 -20.69 -5.38 -5.79
C GLY A 236 -20.88 -6.22 -7.06
N VAL A 237 -20.12 -7.29 -7.25
CA VAL A 237 -20.17 -8.13 -8.46
C VAL A 237 -20.67 -9.53 -8.09
N SER A 238 -21.59 -10.10 -8.85
CA SER A 238 -22.05 -11.48 -8.73
C SER A 238 -21.37 -12.40 -9.77
N LEU A 239 -21.49 -13.72 -9.58
CA LEU A 239 -21.06 -14.69 -10.61
C LEU A 239 -21.83 -14.51 -11.92
N ASP A 240 -23.13 -14.19 -11.83
CA ASP A 240 -23.96 -13.96 -12.99
C ASP A 240 -23.51 -12.72 -13.79
N ASP A 241 -23.09 -11.66 -13.11
CA ASP A 241 -22.53 -10.47 -13.78
C ASP A 241 -21.24 -10.82 -14.55
N ILE A 242 -20.36 -11.64 -13.95
CA ILE A 242 -19.13 -12.11 -14.59
C ILE A 242 -19.47 -12.99 -15.82
N GLY A 243 -20.39 -13.93 -15.66
CA GLY A 243 -20.83 -14.79 -16.76
C GLY A 243 -21.44 -13.99 -17.91
N ALA A 244 -22.31 -13.04 -17.59
CA ALA A 244 -22.93 -12.16 -18.58
C ALA A 244 -21.90 -11.32 -19.35
N ALA A 245 -20.87 -10.81 -18.70
CA ALA A 245 -19.81 -10.01 -19.32
C ALA A 245 -18.99 -10.78 -20.36
N VAL A 246 -18.86 -12.12 -20.21
CA VAL A 246 -18.20 -12.99 -21.19
C VAL A 246 -19.19 -13.72 -22.10
N GLY A 247 -20.48 -13.37 -22.08
CA GLY A 247 -21.50 -13.95 -22.91
C GLY A 247 -21.91 -15.38 -22.54
N LEU A 248 -21.70 -15.80 -21.27
CA LEU A 248 -22.17 -17.07 -20.74
C LEU A 248 -23.55 -16.92 -20.13
N SER A 249 -24.40 -17.97 -20.28
CA SER A 249 -25.65 -18.06 -19.51
C SER A 249 -25.34 -18.34 -18.04
N GLY A 250 -26.21 -17.84 -17.11
CA GLY A 250 -26.03 -18.00 -15.66
C GLY A 250 -25.57 -19.39 -15.19
N PRO A 251 -26.21 -20.51 -15.64
CA PRO A 251 -25.76 -21.86 -15.26
C PRO A 251 -24.35 -22.23 -15.76
N SER A 252 -23.87 -21.64 -16.85
CA SER A 252 -22.60 -22.02 -17.46
C SER A 252 -21.38 -21.54 -16.69
N ILE A 253 -21.47 -20.46 -15.92
CA ILE A 253 -20.36 -19.98 -15.09
C ILE A 253 -20.05 -20.95 -13.96
N TYR A 254 -21.09 -21.56 -13.36
CA TYR A 254 -20.95 -22.52 -12.26
C TYR A 254 -20.23 -23.81 -12.67
N TYR A 255 -20.09 -24.06 -13.97
CA TYR A 255 -19.26 -25.16 -14.47
C TYR A 255 -17.76 -24.85 -14.35
N HIS A 256 -17.39 -23.59 -14.34
CA HIS A 256 -16.00 -23.15 -14.24
C HIS A 256 -15.60 -22.77 -12.81
N PHE A 257 -16.50 -22.11 -12.08
CA PHE A 257 -16.26 -21.65 -10.71
C PHE A 257 -17.53 -21.81 -9.87
N GLU A 258 -17.44 -22.54 -8.76
CA GLU A 258 -18.57 -22.74 -7.86
C GLU A 258 -18.90 -21.48 -7.06
N THR A 259 -17.89 -20.69 -6.75
CA THR A 259 -18.04 -19.49 -5.92
C THR A 259 -17.18 -18.33 -6.46
N LYS A 260 -17.63 -17.12 -6.15
CA LYS A 260 -16.87 -15.91 -6.41
C LYS A 260 -15.51 -15.87 -5.68
N SER A 261 -15.47 -16.49 -4.48
CA SER A 261 -14.24 -16.64 -3.70
C SER A 261 -13.22 -17.51 -4.40
N GLU A 262 -13.64 -18.57 -5.09
CA GLU A 262 -12.76 -19.45 -5.86
C GLU A 262 -12.06 -18.69 -7.01
N ILE A 263 -12.78 -17.79 -7.70
CA ILE A 263 -12.19 -16.91 -8.70
C ILE A 263 -11.06 -16.07 -8.10
N LEU A 264 -11.33 -15.44 -6.94
CA LEU A 264 -10.35 -14.59 -6.27
C LEU A 264 -9.11 -15.38 -5.83
N VAL A 265 -9.33 -16.57 -5.24
CA VAL A 265 -8.26 -17.49 -4.83
C VAL A 265 -7.42 -17.93 -6.03
N THR A 266 -8.08 -18.34 -7.13
CA THR A 266 -7.40 -18.81 -8.34
C THR A 266 -6.56 -17.70 -8.96
N ALA A 267 -7.11 -16.49 -9.11
CA ALA A 267 -6.39 -15.36 -9.68
C ALA A 267 -5.14 -15.00 -8.87
N PHE A 268 -5.28 -14.93 -7.55
CA PHE A 268 -4.14 -14.57 -6.68
C PHE A 268 -3.10 -15.68 -6.58
N ALA A 269 -3.52 -16.96 -6.52
CA ALA A 269 -2.59 -18.08 -6.51
C ALA A 269 -1.78 -18.17 -7.81
N GLN A 270 -2.43 -17.98 -8.98
CA GLN A 270 -1.72 -17.95 -10.26
C GLN A 270 -0.69 -16.82 -10.33
N ALA A 271 -1.04 -15.63 -9.83
CA ALA A 271 -0.12 -14.50 -9.79
C ALA A 271 1.07 -14.72 -8.83
N ALA A 272 0.80 -15.23 -7.63
CA ALA A 272 1.83 -15.56 -6.66
C ALA A 272 2.80 -16.63 -7.20
N HIS A 273 2.24 -17.71 -7.76
CA HIS A 273 3.02 -18.76 -8.42
C HIS A 273 3.85 -18.22 -9.59
N GLY A 274 3.29 -17.34 -10.43
CA GLY A 274 4.01 -16.70 -11.53
C GLY A 274 5.20 -15.85 -11.07
N LEU A 275 5.12 -15.23 -9.90
CA LEU A 275 6.22 -14.48 -9.30
C LEU A 275 7.26 -15.41 -8.63
N ALA A 276 6.84 -16.58 -8.13
CA ALA A 276 7.73 -17.57 -7.51
C ALA A 276 8.44 -18.46 -8.54
N ALA A 277 7.87 -18.66 -9.74
CA ALA A 277 8.36 -19.63 -10.74
C ALA A 277 9.76 -19.34 -11.32
N HIS A 278 10.43 -18.28 -10.89
CA HIS A 278 11.81 -17.97 -11.28
C HIS A 278 12.86 -18.64 -10.37
N GLU A 279 12.45 -19.51 -9.43
CA GLU A 279 13.33 -20.40 -8.69
C GLU A 279 13.80 -21.56 -9.62
N GLY A 280 14.30 -21.18 -10.81
CA GLY A 280 14.66 -22.12 -11.86
C GLY A 280 16.09 -22.60 -11.79
N ASP A 281 16.25 -23.83 -12.18
CA ASP A 281 17.43 -24.52 -12.73
C ASP A 281 18.81 -24.16 -12.10
N GLY A 282 19.18 -24.87 -11.05
CA GLY A 282 20.58 -25.18 -10.81
C GLY A 282 21.34 -24.27 -9.87
N GLY A 283 20.86 -23.99 -8.66
CA GLY A 283 21.72 -23.69 -7.50
C GLY A 283 22.40 -22.32 -7.46
N ALA A 284 22.39 -21.54 -8.52
CA ALA A 284 22.76 -20.12 -8.50
C ALA A 284 21.48 -19.31 -8.38
N GLY A 285 21.32 -18.52 -7.31
CA GLY A 285 20.13 -17.68 -7.09
C GLY A 285 19.83 -16.78 -8.27
N VAL A 286 18.55 -16.45 -8.50
CA VAL A 286 18.14 -15.55 -9.58
C VAL A 286 18.75 -14.16 -9.35
N PRO A 287 19.38 -13.55 -10.37
CA PRO A 287 19.92 -12.19 -10.22
C PRO A 287 18.85 -11.18 -9.84
N LEU A 288 19.14 -10.26 -8.92
CA LEU A 288 18.19 -9.23 -8.46
C LEU A 288 17.59 -8.44 -9.62
N GLY A 289 18.39 -8.12 -10.65
CA GLY A 289 17.92 -7.40 -11.83
C GLY A 289 16.83 -8.14 -12.62
N ASP A 290 16.84 -9.46 -12.62
CA ASP A 290 15.83 -10.28 -13.29
C ASP A 290 14.53 -10.32 -12.47
N LEU A 291 14.64 -10.49 -11.14
CA LEU A 291 13.50 -10.41 -10.24
C LEU A 291 12.79 -9.05 -10.34
N VAL A 292 13.56 -7.96 -10.35
CA VAL A 292 13.04 -6.59 -10.53
C VAL A 292 12.30 -6.46 -11.85
N ARG A 293 12.91 -6.91 -12.93
CA ARG A 293 12.33 -6.83 -14.28
C ARG A 293 11.00 -7.56 -14.39
N ASP A 294 10.96 -8.78 -13.86
CA ASP A 294 9.77 -9.63 -13.96
C ASP A 294 8.63 -9.11 -13.07
N TYR A 295 8.94 -8.55 -11.91
CA TYR A 295 7.94 -7.91 -11.06
C TYR A 295 7.35 -6.64 -11.69
N ILE A 296 8.18 -5.80 -12.31
CA ILE A 296 7.71 -4.62 -13.06
C ILE A 296 6.78 -5.05 -14.19
N ARG A 297 7.20 -6.06 -14.97
CA ARG A 297 6.39 -6.57 -16.06
C ARG A 297 5.05 -7.13 -15.58
N ALA A 298 5.05 -7.93 -14.51
CA ALA A 298 3.84 -8.46 -13.90
C ALA A 298 2.92 -7.33 -13.44
N GLY A 299 3.44 -6.33 -12.74
CA GLY A 299 2.68 -5.17 -12.28
C GLY A 299 2.03 -4.39 -13.42
N VAL A 300 2.79 -4.08 -14.48
CA VAL A 300 2.27 -3.33 -15.63
C VAL A 300 1.22 -4.14 -16.41
N GLN A 301 1.47 -5.43 -16.65
CA GLN A 301 0.57 -6.29 -17.42
C GLN A 301 -0.69 -6.70 -16.65
N GLN A 302 -0.58 -6.87 -15.33
CA GLN A 302 -1.66 -7.35 -14.46
C GLN A 302 -2.12 -6.28 -13.45
N ARG A 303 -2.10 -5.00 -13.84
CA ARG A 303 -2.37 -3.87 -12.93
C ARG A 303 -3.69 -3.98 -12.17
N HIS A 304 -4.74 -4.50 -12.81
CA HIS A 304 -6.04 -4.68 -12.16
C HIS A 304 -5.95 -5.74 -11.06
N LEU A 305 -5.22 -6.83 -11.29
CA LEU A 305 -5.00 -7.87 -10.28
C LEU A 305 -4.21 -7.34 -9.08
N PHE A 306 -3.17 -6.52 -9.32
CA PHE A 306 -2.44 -5.82 -8.24
C PHE A 306 -3.37 -4.90 -7.44
N GLY A 307 -4.28 -4.18 -8.12
CA GLY A 307 -5.29 -3.35 -7.47
C GLY A 307 -6.25 -4.17 -6.61
N VAL A 308 -6.81 -5.22 -7.18
CA VAL A 308 -7.77 -6.11 -6.50
C VAL A 308 -7.11 -6.82 -5.31
N TYR A 309 -5.84 -7.23 -5.41
CA TYR A 309 -5.12 -7.84 -4.28
C TYR A 309 -5.07 -6.90 -3.08
N VAL A 310 -4.71 -5.64 -3.27
CA VAL A 310 -4.61 -4.66 -2.18
C VAL A 310 -5.96 -4.41 -1.49
N THR A 311 -7.05 -4.41 -2.27
CA THR A 311 -8.37 -4.07 -1.75
C THR A 311 -9.18 -5.27 -1.29
N GLU A 312 -8.99 -6.44 -1.90
CA GLU A 312 -9.87 -7.59 -1.73
C GLU A 312 -9.20 -8.82 -1.09
N ALA A 313 -7.89 -8.83 -0.84
CA ALA A 313 -7.22 -9.95 -0.17
C ALA A 313 -7.83 -10.27 1.21
N ILE A 314 -8.44 -9.29 1.88
CA ILE A 314 -9.16 -9.47 3.15
C ILE A 314 -10.38 -10.39 3.01
N ASN A 315 -10.91 -10.58 1.80
CA ASN A 315 -12.06 -11.46 1.51
C ASN A 315 -11.66 -12.90 1.19
N LEU A 316 -10.36 -13.21 1.19
CA LEU A 316 -9.89 -14.58 0.99
C LEU A 316 -10.26 -15.48 2.18
N PRO A 317 -10.64 -16.74 1.94
CA PRO A 317 -10.65 -17.74 2.99
C PRO A 317 -9.28 -17.85 3.66
N ARG A 318 -9.25 -18.02 4.97
CA ARG A 318 -8.03 -18.00 5.78
C ARG A 318 -6.94 -18.93 5.24
N GLU A 319 -7.29 -20.18 4.93
CA GLU A 319 -6.34 -21.17 4.39
C GLU A 319 -5.72 -20.72 3.06
N ALA A 320 -6.54 -20.13 2.18
CA ALA A 320 -6.05 -19.60 0.91
C ALA A 320 -5.16 -18.36 1.11
N ALA A 321 -5.54 -17.47 2.02
CA ALA A 321 -4.75 -16.29 2.37
C ALA A 321 -3.38 -16.69 2.93
N ASP A 322 -3.33 -17.68 3.83
CA ASP A 322 -2.09 -18.19 4.43
C ASP A 322 -1.18 -18.81 3.35
N ARG A 323 -1.73 -19.61 2.44
CA ARG A 323 -0.97 -20.22 1.34
C ARG A 323 -0.42 -19.19 0.35
N ILE A 324 -1.27 -18.29 -0.13
CA ILE A 324 -0.88 -17.24 -1.08
C ILE A 324 0.14 -16.30 -0.42
N GLY A 325 -0.07 -15.97 0.86
CA GLY A 325 0.87 -15.18 1.65
C GLY A 325 2.25 -15.82 1.71
N ALA A 326 2.32 -17.12 1.97
CA ALA A 326 3.59 -17.85 2.01
C ALA A 326 4.35 -17.84 0.66
N GLU A 327 3.65 -17.98 -0.47
CA GLU A 327 4.27 -17.86 -1.81
C GLU A 327 4.80 -16.44 -2.08
N LEU A 328 4.05 -15.40 -1.69
CA LEU A 328 4.49 -14.01 -1.82
C LEU A 328 5.67 -13.69 -0.89
N ASP A 329 5.69 -14.27 0.32
CA ASP A 329 6.80 -14.14 1.25
C ASP A 329 8.07 -14.85 0.71
N ALA A 330 7.94 -16.02 0.11
CA ALA A 330 9.04 -16.71 -0.56
C ALA A 330 9.66 -15.84 -1.67
N ASN A 331 8.84 -15.16 -2.45
CA ASN A 331 9.32 -14.21 -3.45
C ASN A 331 10.07 -13.02 -2.81
N VAL A 332 9.60 -12.49 -1.67
CA VAL A 332 10.31 -11.43 -0.91
C VAL A 332 11.66 -11.96 -0.41
N GLU A 333 11.72 -13.19 0.09
CA GLU A 333 12.98 -13.80 0.55
C GLU A 333 13.99 -13.98 -0.60
N ALA A 334 13.53 -14.38 -1.80
CA ALA A 334 14.39 -14.46 -2.98
C ALA A 334 15.02 -13.09 -3.32
N TRP A 335 14.22 -12.01 -3.30
CA TRP A 335 14.73 -10.65 -3.50
C TRP A 335 15.73 -10.25 -2.41
N THR A 336 15.41 -10.55 -1.16
CA THR A 336 16.24 -10.20 0.00
C THR A 336 17.57 -10.94 -0.06
N ALA A 337 17.56 -12.23 -0.42
CA ALA A 337 18.78 -13.02 -0.60
C ALA A 337 19.65 -12.47 -1.75
N ALA A 338 19.04 -12.12 -2.89
CA ALA A 338 19.76 -11.53 -4.01
C ALA A 338 20.33 -10.15 -3.67
N LEU A 339 19.60 -9.33 -2.88
CA LEU A 339 20.08 -8.01 -2.41
C LEU A 339 21.28 -8.15 -1.47
N ARG A 340 21.27 -9.11 -0.54
CA ARG A 340 22.41 -9.38 0.40
C ARG A 340 23.70 -9.70 -0.32
N LEU A 341 23.64 -10.35 -1.49
CA LEU A 341 24.85 -10.61 -2.28
C LEU A 341 25.49 -9.32 -2.82
N LEU A 342 24.70 -8.28 -2.99
CA LEU A 342 25.15 -6.96 -3.50
C LEU A 342 25.39 -5.96 -2.38
N ARG A 343 24.70 -6.10 -1.26
CA ARG A 343 24.64 -5.16 -0.13
C ARG A 343 24.88 -5.88 1.20
N ALA A 344 26.08 -6.38 1.40
CA ALA A 344 26.49 -7.04 2.65
C ALA A 344 26.58 -6.08 3.86
N ASP A 345 26.46 -4.77 3.62
CA ASP A 345 26.45 -3.71 4.63
C ASP A 345 25.10 -3.57 5.37
N LEU A 346 24.02 -4.11 4.80
CA LEU A 346 22.67 -4.01 5.37
C LEU A 346 22.41 -5.08 6.46
N SER A 347 21.70 -4.69 7.50
CA SER A 347 21.17 -5.65 8.49
C SER A 347 20.00 -6.46 7.91
N THR A 348 19.67 -7.59 8.55
CA THR A 348 18.59 -8.51 8.12
C THR A 348 17.19 -7.86 8.09
N GLY A 349 16.98 -6.72 8.73
CA GLY A 349 15.70 -5.99 8.68
C GLY A 349 15.71 -4.89 7.63
N GLU A 350 16.87 -4.24 7.42
CA GLU A 350 17.03 -3.15 6.46
C GLU A 350 16.89 -3.65 5.02
N ASP A 351 17.53 -4.77 4.69
CA ASP A 351 17.42 -5.41 3.38
C ASP A 351 15.96 -5.73 3.02
N ARG A 352 15.23 -6.35 3.95
CA ARG A 352 13.82 -6.70 3.77
C ARG A 352 12.94 -5.45 3.65
N ALA A 353 13.21 -4.40 4.43
CA ALA A 353 12.48 -3.14 4.36
C ALA A 353 12.66 -2.45 2.99
N LEU A 354 13.89 -2.42 2.44
CA LEU A 354 14.17 -1.88 1.10
C LEU A 354 13.46 -2.70 0.00
N VAL A 355 13.41 -4.03 0.12
CA VAL A 355 12.67 -4.89 -0.81
C VAL A 355 11.18 -4.56 -0.80
N TYR A 356 10.56 -4.43 0.39
CA TYR A 356 9.15 -4.01 0.48
C TYR A 356 8.92 -2.61 -0.07
N ALA A 357 9.83 -1.67 0.18
CA ALA A 357 9.76 -0.32 -0.36
C ALA A 357 9.82 -0.32 -1.90
N ALA A 358 10.75 -1.05 -2.49
CA ALA A 358 10.89 -1.18 -3.93
C ALA A 358 9.64 -1.80 -4.58
N ARG A 359 9.15 -2.91 -4.03
CA ARG A 359 7.91 -3.55 -4.52
C ARG A 359 6.70 -2.64 -4.37
N GLY A 360 6.63 -1.89 -3.27
CA GLY A 360 5.59 -0.89 -3.04
C GLY A 360 5.52 0.16 -4.15
N VAL A 361 6.66 0.59 -4.69
CA VAL A 361 6.70 1.53 -5.83
C VAL A 361 5.95 0.98 -7.03
N VAL A 362 6.20 -0.27 -7.43
CA VAL A 362 5.47 -0.89 -8.55
C VAL A 362 3.98 -0.95 -8.23
N ASN A 363 3.63 -1.50 -7.05
CA ASN A 363 2.24 -1.70 -6.64
C ASN A 363 1.42 -0.42 -6.70
N ASP A 364 1.99 0.72 -6.33
CA ASP A 364 1.28 1.98 -6.31
C ASP A 364 1.30 2.70 -7.65
N VAL A 365 2.43 2.71 -8.36
CA VAL A 365 2.54 3.38 -9.65
C VAL A 365 1.61 2.77 -10.70
N VAL A 366 1.46 1.44 -10.72
CA VAL A 366 0.57 0.78 -11.71
C VAL A 366 -0.92 1.00 -11.43
N ARG A 367 -1.28 1.46 -10.21
CA ARG A 367 -2.66 1.67 -9.76
C ARG A 367 -3.08 3.13 -9.68
N VAL A 368 -2.14 4.05 -9.47
CA VAL A 368 -2.45 5.46 -9.21
C VAL A 368 -2.54 6.24 -10.50
N GLY A 369 -3.74 6.68 -10.84
CA GLY A 369 -4.02 7.51 -12.01
C GLY A 369 -3.51 6.86 -13.30
N ASP A 370 -3.03 7.69 -14.26
CA ASP A 370 -2.59 7.23 -15.58
C ASP A 370 -1.08 6.98 -15.67
N LEU A 371 -0.40 6.81 -14.51
CA LEU A 371 1.07 6.63 -14.49
C LEU A 371 1.51 5.39 -15.27
N HIS A 372 0.74 4.31 -15.21
CA HIS A 372 0.99 3.08 -15.97
C HIS A 372 0.98 3.27 -17.49
N GLY A 373 0.31 4.31 -18.00
CA GLY A 373 0.23 4.65 -19.43
C GLY A 373 1.44 5.44 -19.97
N ARG A 374 2.43 5.77 -19.15
CA ARG A 374 3.63 6.47 -19.59
C ARG A 374 4.44 5.60 -20.55
N ARG A 375 4.94 6.19 -21.65
CA ARG A 375 5.64 5.45 -22.72
C ARG A 375 6.86 4.66 -22.24
N GLN A 376 7.52 5.12 -21.17
CA GLN A 376 8.76 4.54 -20.62
C GLN A 376 8.57 4.00 -19.21
N ILE A 377 7.34 3.68 -18.80
CA ILE A 377 7.03 3.32 -17.41
C ILE A 377 7.89 2.16 -16.88
N GLU A 378 8.16 1.13 -17.70
CA GLU A 378 8.98 0.00 -17.26
C GLU A 378 10.44 0.43 -16.98
N SER A 379 11.02 1.30 -17.83
CA SER A 379 12.36 1.84 -17.64
C SER A 379 12.40 2.81 -16.45
N GLU A 380 11.37 3.64 -16.29
CA GLU A 380 11.24 4.57 -15.17
C GLU A 380 11.11 3.82 -13.84
N LEU A 381 10.29 2.77 -13.79
CA LEU A 381 10.19 1.86 -12.64
C LEU A 381 11.52 1.16 -12.37
N GLY A 382 12.22 0.70 -13.40
CA GLY A 382 13.55 0.08 -13.26
C GLY A 382 14.56 1.01 -12.60
N ALA A 383 14.57 2.30 -13.00
CA ALA A 383 15.43 3.32 -12.37
C ALA A 383 15.04 3.59 -10.92
N LEU A 384 13.74 3.70 -10.62
CA LEU A 384 13.22 3.91 -9.27
C LEU A 384 13.55 2.74 -8.34
N LEU A 385 13.30 1.51 -8.77
CA LEU A 385 13.55 0.33 -7.95
C LEU A 385 15.05 0.17 -7.66
N ARG A 386 15.90 0.42 -8.65
CA ARG A 386 17.35 0.41 -8.45
C ARG A 386 17.76 1.43 -7.40
N ALA A 387 17.30 2.67 -7.52
CA ALA A 387 17.62 3.73 -6.58
C ALA A 387 17.18 3.38 -5.15
N VAL A 388 15.98 2.81 -4.99
CA VAL A 388 15.44 2.38 -3.69
C VAL A 388 16.25 1.23 -3.09
N LEU A 389 16.63 0.21 -3.88
CA LEU A 389 17.40 -0.94 -3.41
C LEU A 389 18.87 -0.58 -3.10
N GLU A 390 19.41 0.44 -3.77
CA GLU A 390 20.74 1.00 -3.52
C GLU A 390 20.76 2.09 -2.44
N ALA A 391 19.59 2.46 -1.86
CA ALA A 391 19.52 3.47 -0.82
C ALA A 391 20.39 3.10 0.39
N ASP A 392 21.02 4.10 0.99
CA ASP A 392 21.96 3.93 2.10
C ASP A 392 21.38 4.54 3.39
N PRO A 393 20.81 3.73 4.30
CA PRO A 393 20.26 4.22 5.57
C PRO A 393 21.31 4.86 6.48
N ALA A 394 22.59 4.50 6.32
CA ALA A 394 23.67 5.06 7.15
C ALA A 394 23.98 6.54 6.85
N ARG A 395 23.59 7.01 5.66
CA ARG A 395 23.74 8.43 5.29
C ARG A 395 22.68 9.35 5.90
N ILE A 396 21.62 8.77 6.44
CA ILE A 396 20.56 9.52 7.11
C ILE A 396 21.04 9.81 8.53
N ALA A 397 21.41 11.06 8.80
CA ALA A 397 21.82 11.47 10.15
C ALA A 397 20.67 11.25 11.14
N PRO A 398 20.91 10.71 12.34
CA PRO A 398 19.93 10.79 13.40
C PRO A 398 19.73 12.28 13.74
N ASP A 399 18.44 12.72 13.86
CA ASP A 399 18.15 14.04 14.42
C ASP A 399 18.90 14.16 15.76
N GLU A 400 19.72 15.19 15.89
CA GLU A 400 20.17 15.63 17.20
C GLU A 400 18.94 16.17 17.95
N VAL A 401 18.42 15.35 18.88
CA VAL A 401 17.30 15.68 19.77
C VAL A 401 17.74 16.74 20.78
#